data_fc839a73a01cd0586d4e12e4d46a75c1
#
_entry.id   fc839a73a01cd0586d4e12e4d46a75c1
#
_cell.length_a   1.000
_cell.length_b   1.000
_cell.length_c   1.000
_cell.angle_alpha   90.00
_cell.angle_beta   90.00
_cell.angle_gamma   90.00
#
_symmetry.space_group_name_H-M   'P 1'
#
loop_
_entity.id
_entity.type
_entity.pdbx_description
1 polymer ?
#
loop_
_entity_poly.entity_id
_entity_poly.type
_entity_poly.pdbx_seq_one_letter_code
_entity_poly.pdbx_strand_id
1 'polypeptide(L)'
;SEKRIDVLAAAMRAGMTAADLQDLDLCYAPPYSSAKDPVNMAGYVAENVRQGVKQFHWKDLPKVYGEKDAFLLDVRTPQEFAAGHFPGAVNIPVDELRSRLGELDRNKRIYVNCQSGLRSYIACRMLMGHGFDCLNFSGGYRFYAIVAGEARAEGRACHPCGIPAED
;
A
#
# COMPACT_ATOMS: atom_id res chain seq x y z
N SER A 1 8.11 -2.55 -21.26
CA SER A 1 7.05 -3.12 -20.41
C SER A 1 6.25 -4.23 -21.11
N GLU A 2 6.12 -4.20 -22.43
CA GLU A 2 5.39 -5.21 -23.25
C GLU A 2 5.88 -6.63 -22.97
N LYS A 3 7.20 -6.84 -22.98
CA LYS A 3 7.80 -8.15 -22.69
C LYS A 3 7.42 -8.74 -21.33
N ARG A 4 7.09 -7.90 -20.34
CA ARG A 4 6.62 -8.37 -19.04
C ARG A 4 5.21 -8.91 -19.10
N ILE A 5 4.38 -8.35 -19.97
CA ILE A 5 3.03 -8.88 -20.24
C ILE A 5 3.13 -10.23 -20.94
N ASP A 6 4.08 -10.38 -21.87
CA ASP A 6 4.33 -11.67 -22.55
C ASP A 6 4.79 -12.75 -21.55
N VAL A 7 5.65 -12.39 -20.59
CA VAL A 7 6.07 -13.31 -19.51
C VAL A 7 4.85 -13.78 -18.70
N LEU A 8 3.97 -12.86 -18.30
CA LEU A 8 2.74 -13.20 -17.57
C LEU A 8 1.80 -14.07 -18.41
N ALA A 9 1.63 -13.75 -19.69
CA ALA A 9 0.81 -14.54 -20.60
C ALA A 9 1.37 -15.96 -20.77
N ALA A 10 2.68 -16.10 -20.91
CA ALA A 10 3.35 -17.40 -20.99
C ALA A 10 3.20 -18.20 -19.70
N ALA A 11 3.39 -17.55 -18.54
CA ALA A 11 3.20 -18.17 -17.23
C ALA A 11 1.76 -18.68 -17.05
N MET A 12 0.77 -17.87 -17.40
CA MET A 12 -0.65 -18.28 -17.36
C MET A 12 -0.92 -19.46 -18.30
N ARG A 13 -0.34 -19.45 -19.50
CA ARG A 13 -0.47 -20.55 -20.46
C ARG A 13 0.18 -21.84 -19.95
N ALA A 14 1.27 -21.74 -19.22
CA ALA A 14 1.96 -22.85 -18.57
C ALA A 14 1.25 -23.36 -17.30
N GLY A 15 0.15 -22.73 -16.88
CA GLY A 15 -0.58 -23.10 -15.67
C GLY A 15 0.13 -22.72 -14.38
N MET A 16 1.06 -21.76 -14.42
CA MET A 16 1.77 -21.27 -13.25
C MET A 16 0.83 -20.48 -12.33
N THR A 17 1.05 -20.60 -11.03
CA THR A 17 0.36 -19.81 -10.02
C THR A 17 1.03 -18.46 -9.82
N ALA A 18 0.34 -17.54 -9.14
CA ALA A 18 0.95 -16.26 -8.78
C ALA A 18 2.17 -16.42 -7.84
N ALA A 19 2.20 -17.47 -7.02
CA ALA A 19 3.35 -17.79 -6.18
C ALA A 19 4.58 -18.18 -7.02
N ASP A 20 4.39 -18.95 -8.09
CA ASP A 20 5.49 -19.40 -8.96
C ASP A 20 6.19 -18.22 -9.67
N LEU A 21 5.50 -17.08 -9.82
CA LEU A 21 6.11 -15.87 -10.40
C LEU A 21 7.28 -15.31 -9.55
N GLN A 22 7.34 -15.62 -8.26
CA GLN A 22 8.42 -15.20 -7.38
C GLN A 22 9.74 -15.85 -7.75
N ASP A 23 9.66 -17.09 -8.23
CA ASP A 23 10.80 -17.97 -8.47
C ASP A 23 11.27 -17.94 -9.94
N LEU A 24 10.63 -17.11 -10.77
CA LEU A 24 11.08 -16.91 -12.15
C LEU A 24 12.44 -16.26 -12.19
N ASP A 25 13.41 -16.94 -12.78
CA ASP A 25 14.76 -16.42 -13.04
C ASP A 25 14.75 -15.66 -14.38
N LEU A 26 14.42 -14.38 -14.31
CA LEU A 26 14.28 -13.54 -15.49
C LEU A 26 15.60 -12.83 -15.81
N CYS A 27 15.92 -12.77 -17.11
CA CYS A 27 17.10 -12.07 -17.58
C CYS A 27 17.08 -10.58 -17.20
N TYR A 28 18.16 -10.09 -16.62
CA TYR A 28 18.37 -8.67 -16.36
C TYR A 28 19.82 -8.26 -16.61
N ALA A 29 20.01 -6.97 -16.86
CA ALA A 29 21.34 -6.35 -16.85
C ALA A 29 21.24 -5.03 -16.07
N PRO A 30 22.14 -4.75 -15.12
CA PRO A 30 22.05 -3.59 -14.22
C PRO A 30 21.75 -2.25 -14.90
N PRO A 31 22.28 -1.92 -16.09
CA PRO A 31 21.95 -0.67 -16.76
C PRO A 31 20.50 -0.56 -17.23
N TYR A 32 19.78 -1.68 -17.39
CA TYR A 32 18.45 -1.71 -18.02
C TYR A 32 17.34 -2.17 -17.08
N SER A 33 17.66 -3.00 -16.08
CA SER A 33 16.66 -3.55 -15.17
C SER A 33 17.27 -3.99 -13.84
N SER A 34 16.41 -4.30 -12.88
CA SER A 34 16.78 -4.85 -11.58
C SER A 34 16.62 -6.37 -11.59
N ALA A 35 17.35 -7.06 -10.72
CA ALA A 35 17.20 -8.49 -10.47
C ALA A 35 15.78 -8.86 -10.01
N LYS A 36 15.10 -7.95 -9.29
CA LYS A 36 13.68 -8.08 -8.96
C LYS A 36 12.85 -7.40 -10.03
N ASP A 37 12.43 -8.18 -11.02
CA ASP A 37 11.55 -7.69 -12.07
C ASP A 37 10.12 -7.43 -11.52
N PRO A 38 9.35 -6.50 -12.12
CA PRO A 38 7.94 -6.31 -11.78
C PRO A 38 7.09 -7.57 -11.81
N VAL A 39 7.42 -8.57 -12.64
CA VAL A 39 6.73 -9.87 -12.65
C VAL A 39 6.95 -10.61 -11.32
N ASN A 40 8.21 -10.69 -10.85
CA ASN A 40 8.50 -11.28 -9.53
C ASN A 40 7.83 -10.49 -8.41
N MET A 41 7.84 -9.15 -8.51
CA MET A 41 7.17 -8.28 -7.53
C MET A 41 5.66 -8.52 -7.47
N ALA A 42 5.01 -8.77 -8.60
CA ALA A 42 3.59 -9.15 -8.63
C ALA A 42 3.36 -10.47 -7.89
N GLY A 43 4.23 -11.47 -8.08
CA GLY A 43 4.22 -12.71 -7.33
C GLY A 43 4.36 -12.51 -5.82
N TYR A 44 5.33 -11.70 -5.38
CA TYR A 44 5.51 -11.38 -3.96
C TYR A 44 4.28 -10.70 -3.35
N VAL A 45 3.66 -9.76 -4.07
CA VAL A 45 2.45 -9.09 -3.59
C VAL A 45 1.29 -10.07 -3.47
N ALA A 46 1.08 -10.93 -4.48
CA ALA A 46 0.04 -11.94 -4.45
C ALA A 46 0.23 -12.92 -3.29
N GLU A 47 1.45 -13.37 -3.04
CA GLU A 47 1.77 -14.24 -1.91
C GLU A 47 1.52 -13.55 -0.56
N ASN A 48 1.88 -12.28 -0.43
CA ASN A 48 1.60 -11.51 0.78
C ASN A 48 0.09 -11.41 1.07
N VAL A 49 -0.73 -11.20 0.03
CA VAL A 49 -2.19 -11.21 0.17
C VAL A 49 -2.68 -12.58 0.62
N ARG A 50 -2.16 -13.67 0.02
CA ARG A 50 -2.47 -15.05 0.40
C ARG A 50 -2.11 -15.34 1.87
N GLN A 51 -1.00 -14.78 2.36
CA GLN A 51 -0.55 -14.87 3.76
C GLN A 51 -1.32 -13.97 4.71
N GLY A 52 -2.36 -13.28 4.25
CA GLY A 52 -3.27 -12.49 5.09
C GLY A 52 -2.87 -11.03 5.27
N VAL A 53 -1.92 -10.50 4.49
CA VAL A 53 -1.67 -9.06 4.46
C VAL A 53 -2.84 -8.37 3.77
N LYS A 54 -3.75 -7.83 4.57
CA LYS A 54 -4.93 -7.12 4.08
C LYS A 54 -4.50 -5.82 3.41
N GLN A 55 -5.24 -5.43 2.36
CA GLN A 55 -5.02 -4.17 1.67
C GLN A 55 -6.32 -3.35 1.61
N PHE A 56 -6.18 -2.04 1.51
CA PHE A 56 -7.25 -1.12 1.17
C PHE A 56 -6.77 -0.14 0.10
N HIS A 57 -7.72 0.41 -0.65
CA HIS A 57 -7.46 1.25 -1.81
C HIS A 57 -8.01 2.66 -1.58
N TRP A 58 -7.63 3.58 -2.46
CA TRP A 58 -8.10 4.96 -2.37
C TRP A 58 -9.64 5.08 -2.39
N LYS A 59 -10.34 4.20 -3.09
CA LYS A 59 -11.82 4.14 -3.13
C LYS A 59 -12.44 3.76 -1.78
N ASP A 60 -11.71 3.09 -0.91
CA ASP A 60 -12.19 2.66 0.39
C ASP A 60 -12.08 3.77 1.45
N LEU A 61 -11.34 4.85 1.18
CA LEU A 61 -11.10 5.93 2.14
C LEU A 61 -12.39 6.57 2.69
N PRO A 62 -13.44 6.85 1.90
CA PRO A 62 -14.69 7.37 2.44
C PRO A 62 -15.29 6.47 3.52
N LYS A 63 -15.23 5.14 3.31
CA LYS A 63 -15.68 4.16 4.28
C LYS A 63 -14.79 4.16 5.54
N VAL A 64 -13.48 4.22 5.37
CA VAL A 64 -12.50 4.28 6.47
C VAL A 64 -12.76 5.48 7.37
N TYR A 65 -13.04 6.65 6.79
CA TYR A 65 -13.39 7.86 7.55
C TYR A 65 -14.74 7.75 8.30
N GLY A 66 -15.64 6.88 7.87
CA GLY A 66 -16.90 6.60 8.54
C GLY A 66 -16.80 5.56 9.67
N GLU A 67 -15.69 4.83 9.76
CA GLU A 67 -15.50 3.80 10.79
C GLU A 67 -15.06 4.43 12.13
N LYS A 68 -15.82 4.19 13.21
CA LYS A 68 -15.51 4.74 14.55
C LYS A 68 -14.18 4.24 15.12
N ASP A 69 -13.81 3.00 14.77
CA ASP A 69 -12.64 2.32 15.30
C ASP A 69 -11.47 2.34 14.32
N ALA A 70 -11.54 3.16 13.26
CA ALA A 70 -10.43 3.36 12.34
C ALA A 70 -9.32 4.20 12.97
N PHE A 71 -8.07 3.77 12.76
CA PHE A 71 -6.88 4.52 13.11
C PHE A 71 -5.97 4.63 11.88
N LEU A 72 -5.81 5.84 11.37
CA LEU A 72 -4.95 6.11 10.22
C LEU A 72 -3.51 6.34 10.71
N LEU A 73 -2.60 5.48 10.28
CA LEU A 73 -1.18 5.50 10.64
C LEU A 73 -0.34 5.82 9.40
N ASP A 74 0.36 6.95 9.44
CA ASP A 74 1.33 7.32 8.41
C ASP A 74 2.75 7.00 8.90
N VAL A 75 3.42 6.08 8.20
CA VAL A 75 4.76 5.61 8.59
C VAL A 75 5.89 6.26 7.77
N ARG A 76 5.61 7.41 7.16
CA ARG A 76 6.60 8.23 6.46
C ARG A 76 7.43 9.06 7.46
N THR A 77 8.46 9.73 6.94
CA THR A 77 9.21 10.69 7.75
C THR A 77 8.33 11.88 8.15
N PRO A 78 8.69 12.60 9.25
CA PRO A 78 7.96 13.81 9.64
C PRO A 78 7.90 14.88 8.54
N GLN A 79 8.96 14.99 7.73
CA GLN A 79 9.01 15.94 6.61
C GLN A 79 8.00 15.57 5.51
N GLU A 80 7.92 14.27 5.14
CA GLU A 80 6.94 13.80 4.16
C GLU A 80 5.51 13.99 4.67
N PHE A 81 5.29 13.76 5.97
CA PHE A 81 3.99 13.96 6.61
C PHE A 81 3.58 15.44 6.62
N ALA A 82 4.49 16.34 6.99
CA ALA A 82 4.24 17.78 7.00
C ALA A 82 3.94 18.35 5.61
N ALA A 83 4.53 17.78 4.55
CA ALA A 83 4.27 18.18 3.17
C ALA A 83 2.86 17.82 2.67
N GLY A 84 2.15 16.94 3.40
CA GLY A 84 0.77 16.52 3.12
C GLY A 84 0.53 15.10 3.61
N HIS A 85 -0.66 14.87 4.18
CA HIS A 85 -1.04 13.57 4.76
C HIS A 85 -2.56 13.38 4.68
N PHE A 86 -3.03 12.18 4.99
CA PHE A 86 -4.45 11.92 5.14
C PHE A 86 -5.03 12.66 6.35
N PRO A 87 -6.18 13.34 6.23
CA PRO A 87 -6.83 13.99 7.36
C PRO A 87 -6.99 13.03 8.56
N GLY A 88 -6.61 13.48 9.75
CA GLY A 88 -6.70 12.68 10.97
C GLY A 88 -5.66 11.57 11.11
N ALA A 89 -4.72 11.44 10.19
CA ALA A 89 -3.64 10.47 10.32
C ALA A 89 -2.64 10.87 11.43
N VAL A 90 -2.13 9.87 12.13
CA VAL A 90 -1.05 10.01 13.11
C VAL A 90 0.26 9.58 12.46
N ASN A 91 1.32 10.36 12.64
CA ASN A 91 2.64 10.03 12.11
C ASN A 91 3.49 9.28 13.15
N ILE A 92 3.85 8.07 12.82
CA ILE A 92 4.88 7.29 13.52
C ILE A 92 5.80 6.69 12.46
N PRO A 93 6.99 7.24 12.23
CA PRO A 93 7.94 6.72 11.24
C PRO A 93 8.19 5.22 11.42
N VAL A 94 8.34 4.48 10.32
CA VAL A 94 8.51 3.02 10.37
C VAL A 94 9.68 2.59 11.25
N ASP A 95 10.74 3.39 11.29
CA ASP A 95 11.94 3.11 12.09
C ASP A 95 11.69 3.27 13.60
N GLU A 96 10.73 4.09 14.00
CA GLU A 96 10.33 4.31 15.39
C GLU A 96 9.18 3.39 15.82
N LEU A 97 8.44 2.81 14.87
CA LEU A 97 7.19 2.11 15.13
C LEU A 97 7.35 1.00 16.18
N ARG A 98 8.45 0.23 16.13
CA ARG A 98 8.70 -0.87 17.06
C ARG A 98 8.78 -0.41 18.53
N SER A 99 9.39 0.72 18.78
CA SER A 99 9.52 1.28 20.14
C SER A 99 8.24 1.98 20.62
N ARG A 100 7.35 2.33 19.68
CA ARG A 100 6.14 3.11 19.93
C ARG A 100 4.84 2.30 19.78
N LEU A 101 4.92 0.97 19.70
CA LEU A 101 3.73 0.09 19.61
C LEU A 101 2.74 0.28 20.77
N GLY A 102 3.23 0.71 21.95
CA GLY A 102 2.39 0.99 23.11
C GLY A 102 1.46 2.21 22.95
N GLU A 103 1.68 3.05 21.95
CA GLU A 103 0.81 4.19 21.63
C GLU A 103 -0.42 3.78 20.82
N LEU A 104 -0.43 2.56 20.26
CA LEU A 104 -1.48 2.05 19.41
C LEU A 104 -2.53 1.28 20.20
N ASP A 105 -3.81 1.58 19.97
CA ASP A 105 -4.93 0.87 20.57
C ASP A 105 -5.18 -0.46 19.82
N ARG A 106 -5.10 -1.58 20.53
CA ARG A 106 -5.33 -2.92 20.00
C ARG A 106 -6.79 -3.19 19.58
N ASN A 107 -7.73 -2.39 20.07
CA ASN A 107 -9.13 -2.52 19.71
C ASN A 107 -9.47 -1.77 18.41
N LYS A 108 -8.54 -0.99 17.89
CA LYS A 108 -8.72 -0.25 16.65
C LYS A 108 -8.16 -1.01 15.45
N ARG A 109 -8.81 -0.83 14.32
CA ARG A 109 -8.29 -1.27 13.03
C ARG A 109 -7.33 -0.21 12.48
N ILE A 110 -6.09 -0.62 12.21
CA ILE A 110 -5.02 0.29 11.81
C ILE A 110 -4.91 0.31 10.28
N TYR A 111 -5.16 1.46 9.69
CA TYR A 111 -5.00 1.72 8.26
C TYR A 111 -3.64 2.39 8.02
N VAL A 112 -2.69 1.63 7.47
CA VAL A 112 -1.29 2.05 7.37
C VAL A 112 -0.98 2.55 5.98
N ASN A 113 -0.40 3.75 5.89
CA ASN A 113 0.10 4.28 4.63
C ASN A 113 1.57 4.71 4.70
N CYS A 114 2.21 4.71 3.55
CA CYS A 114 3.50 5.36 3.33
C CYS A 114 3.53 6.01 1.94
N GLN A 115 4.69 6.37 1.42
CA GLN A 115 4.80 7.05 0.13
C GLN A 115 4.42 6.19 -1.08
N SER A 116 4.77 4.88 -1.09
CA SER A 116 4.60 3.99 -2.25
C SER A 116 4.05 2.60 -1.92
N GLY A 117 3.87 2.25 -0.64
CA GLY A 117 3.35 0.95 -0.19
C GLY A 117 4.36 0.01 0.46
N LEU A 118 5.68 0.22 0.29
CA LEU A 118 6.69 -0.69 0.83
C LEU A 118 6.88 -0.52 2.35
N ARG A 119 7.10 0.70 2.84
CA ARG A 119 7.27 0.96 4.28
C ARG A 119 6.02 0.60 5.07
N SER A 120 4.83 0.87 4.53
CA SER A 120 3.57 0.49 5.14
C SER A 120 3.36 -1.03 5.13
N TYR A 121 3.82 -1.75 4.11
CA TYR A 121 3.86 -3.21 4.13
C TYR A 121 4.75 -3.74 5.26
N ILE A 122 5.96 -3.20 5.43
CA ILE A 122 6.88 -3.59 6.51
C ILE A 122 6.22 -3.31 7.88
N ALA A 123 5.60 -2.13 8.03
CA ALA A 123 4.86 -1.77 9.24
C ALA A 123 3.69 -2.74 9.51
N CYS A 124 2.90 -3.10 8.49
CA CYS A 124 1.83 -4.10 8.65
C CYS A 124 2.38 -5.46 9.09
N ARG A 125 3.48 -5.94 8.51
CA ARG A 125 4.09 -7.21 8.95
C ARG A 125 4.53 -7.15 10.41
N MET A 126 5.09 -6.02 10.86
CA MET A 126 5.44 -5.79 12.26
C MET A 126 4.20 -5.78 13.16
N LEU A 127 3.17 -5.02 12.79
CA LEU A 127 1.92 -4.91 13.54
C LEU A 127 1.20 -6.27 13.65
N MET A 128 1.10 -7.02 12.56
CA MET A 128 0.52 -8.37 12.55
C MET A 128 1.27 -9.31 13.49
N GLY A 129 2.61 -9.27 13.50
CA GLY A 129 3.44 -10.05 14.43
C GLY A 129 3.19 -9.72 15.91
N HIS A 130 2.65 -8.54 16.20
CA HIS A 130 2.25 -8.09 17.54
C HIS A 130 0.74 -8.19 17.81
N GLY A 131 -0.03 -8.81 16.89
CA GLY A 131 -1.46 -9.10 17.06
C GLY A 131 -2.40 -7.92 16.79
N PHE A 132 -1.97 -6.91 16.04
CA PHE A 132 -2.85 -5.82 15.58
C PHE A 132 -3.61 -6.20 14.31
N ASP A 133 -4.88 -5.76 14.19
CA ASP A 133 -5.61 -5.80 12.92
C ASP A 133 -5.23 -4.57 12.08
N CYS A 134 -4.55 -4.81 10.97
CA CYS A 134 -4.06 -3.72 10.13
C CYS A 134 -4.21 -4.01 8.64
N LEU A 135 -4.30 -2.91 7.85
CA LEU A 135 -4.41 -2.95 6.40
C LEU A 135 -3.36 -2.02 5.78
N ASN A 136 -2.75 -2.48 4.69
CA ASN A 136 -1.77 -1.72 3.92
C ASN A 136 -2.46 -0.90 2.82
N PHE A 137 -2.17 0.40 2.74
CA PHE A 137 -2.67 1.24 1.65
C PHE A 137 -1.96 0.93 0.33
N SER A 138 -2.70 0.39 -0.61
CA SER A 138 -2.21 0.05 -1.94
C SER A 138 -1.94 1.31 -2.78
N GLY A 139 -0.72 1.44 -3.32
CA GLY A 139 -0.29 2.57 -4.14
C GLY A 139 0.37 3.72 -3.35
N GLY A 140 0.18 3.78 -2.03
CA GLY A 140 0.77 4.80 -1.16
C GLY A 140 0.23 6.21 -1.38
N TYR A 141 0.67 7.15 -0.54
CA TYR A 141 0.22 8.55 -0.56
C TYR A 141 0.50 9.25 -1.91
N ARG A 142 1.58 8.87 -2.58
CA ARG A 142 1.92 9.44 -3.90
C ARG A 142 0.81 9.19 -4.93
N PHE A 143 0.29 7.98 -4.99
CA PHE A 143 -0.80 7.64 -5.91
C PHE A 143 -2.09 8.37 -5.53
N TYR A 144 -2.43 8.39 -4.24
CA TYR A 144 -3.57 9.15 -3.72
C TYR A 144 -3.51 10.63 -4.10
N ALA A 145 -2.34 11.27 -3.94
CA ALA A 145 -2.17 12.69 -4.25
C ALA A 145 -2.44 13.01 -5.73
N ILE A 146 -2.08 12.09 -6.64
CA ILE A 146 -2.38 12.22 -8.09
C ILE A 146 -3.90 12.14 -8.29
N VAL A 147 -4.56 11.11 -7.78
CA VAL A 147 -6.02 10.93 -7.94
C VAL A 147 -6.80 12.09 -7.34
N ALA A 148 -6.43 12.55 -6.15
CA ALA A 148 -7.05 13.69 -5.49
C ALA A 148 -6.80 15.01 -6.24
N GLY A 149 -5.63 15.17 -6.87
CA GLY A 149 -5.29 16.31 -7.71
C GLY A 149 -6.13 16.36 -8.98
N GLU A 150 -6.28 15.24 -9.66
CA GLU A 150 -7.12 15.11 -10.86
C GLU A 150 -8.60 15.41 -10.55
N ALA A 151 -9.12 14.85 -9.48
CA ALA A 151 -10.50 15.09 -9.05
C ALA A 151 -10.78 16.57 -8.78
N ARG A 152 -9.84 17.28 -8.14
CA ARG A 152 -9.94 18.73 -7.92
C ARG A 152 -9.87 19.54 -9.21
N ALA A 153 -8.97 19.17 -10.12
CA ALA A 153 -8.80 19.84 -11.41
C ALA A 153 -10.06 19.73 -12.28
N GLU A 154 -10.78 18.62 -12.20
CA GLU A 154 -12.03 18.40 -12.92
C GLU A 154 -13.26 19.00 -12.23
N GLY A 155 -13.10 19.68 -11.10
CA GLY A 155 -14.19 20.31 -10.35
C GLY A 155 -15.21 19.33 -9.77
N ARG A 156 -14.85 18.04 -9.67
CA ARG A 156 -15.73 17.04 -9.07
C ARG A 156 -15.84 17.27 -7.57
N ALA A 157 -17.04 17.03 -7.02
CA ALA A 157 -17.24 17.03 -5.58
C ALA A 157 -16.28 16.03 -4.92
N CYS A 158 -15.57 16.47 -3.90
CA CYS A 158 -14.62 15.64 -3.18
C CYS A 158 -15.06 15.45 -1.74
N HIS A 159 -14.93 14.24 -1.25
CA HIS A 159 -14.96 13.98 0.19
C HIS A 159 -13.86 14.80 0.89
N PRO A 160 -13.95 15.14 2.20
CA PRO A 160 -12.91 15.86 2.94
C PRO A 160 -11.49 15.30 2.79
N CYS A 161 -11.37 14.02 2.47
CA CYS A 161 -10.08 13.39 2.15
C CYS A 161 -9.58 13.70 0.74
N GLY A 162 -10.31 14.46 -0.09
CA GLY A 162 -9.95 14.82 -1.45
C GLY A 162 -10.30 13.78 -2.53
N ILE A 163 -11.05 12.74 -2.16
CA ILE A 163 -11.53 11.72 -3.10
C ILE A 163 -12.90 12.17 -3.65
N PRO A 164 -13.21 11.94 -4.95
CA PRO A 164 -14.52 12.19 -5.48
C PRO A 164 -15.61 11.47 -4.66
N ALA A 165 -16.68 12.18 -4.30
CA ALA A 165 -17.87 11.52 -3.80
C ALA A 165 -18.44 10.65 -4.93
N GLU A 166 -18.73 9.39 -4.66
CA GLU A 166 -19.51 8.56 -5.59
C GLU A 166 -20.98 9.05 -5.51
N ASP A 167 -21.59 9.26 -6.67
CA ASP A 167 -23.02 9.58 -6.82
C ASP A 167 -23.90 8.39 -6.42
#